data_d2b7ac875cb44fc7e45ace7c9847db5d
#
_entry.id   d2b7ac875cb44fc7e45ace7c9847db5d
#
_cell.length_a   1.000
_cell.length_b   1.000
_cell.length_c   1.000
_cell.angle_alpha   90.00
_cell.angle_beta   90.00
_cell.angle_gamma   90.00
#
_symmetry.space_group_name_H-M   'P 1'
#
loop_
_entity.id
_entity.type
_entity.pdbx_description
1 polymer ?
#
loop_
_entity_poly.entity_id
_entity_poly.type
_entity_poly.pdbx_seq_one_letter_code
_entity_poly.pdbx_strand_id
1 'polypeptide(L)' 'MNSVVIKSKLESLRRCLDRINSKKPESLDQLLSDIDTQDILALNIERSIQLCVDIANHILASLGHQVGDFPVTEK' A
#
# COMPACT_ATOMS: atom_id res chain seq x y z
N MET A 1 12.39 -14.16 10.03
CA MET A 1 11.60 -13.02 9.59
C MET A 1 11.99 -11.78 10.37
N ASN A 2 12.18 -10.66 9.70
CA ASN A 2 12.53 -9.44 10.40
C ASN A 2 11.26 -8.74 10.86
N SER A 3 10.85 -9.02 12.08
CA SER A 3 9.60 -8.48 12.58
C SER A 3 9.64 -6.98 12.78
N VAL A 4 10.83 -6.40 12.99
CA VAL A 4 10.94 -4.95 13.12
C VAL A 4 10.60 -4.26 11.80
N VAL A 5 11.14 -4.80 10.70
CA VAL A 5 10.86 -4.23 9.38
C VAL A 5 9.38 -4.38 9.03
N ILE A 6 8.82 -5.56 9.27
CA ILE A 6 7.41 -5.79 8.95
C ILE A 6 6.52 -4.88 9.80
N LYS A 7 6.83 -4.76 11.09
CA LYS A 7 6.05 -3.91 11.97
C LYS A 7 6.10 -2.45 11.52
N SER A 8 7.28 -1.97 11.13
CA SER A 8 7.44 -0.61 10.65
C SER A 8 6.64 -0.37 9.39
N LYS A 9 6.64 -1.34 8.46
CA LYS A 9 5.89 -1.21 7.22
C LYS A 9 4.38 -1.26 7.47
N LEU A 10 3.93 -2.07 8.44
CA LEU A 10 2.52 -2.10 8.80
C LEU A 10 2.08 -0.77 9.39
N GLU A 11 2.94 -0.14 10.21
CA GLU A 11 2.66 1.18 10.73
C GLU A 11 2.51 2.20 9.60
N SER A 12 3.41 2.15 8.63
CA SER A 12 3.35 3.06 7.49
C SER A 12 2.09 2.81 6.66
N LEU A 13 1.74 1.55 6.48
CA LEU A 13 0.52 1.20 5.76
C LEU A 13 -0.71 1.75 6.48
N ARG A 14 -0.75 1.60 7.80
CA ARG A 14 -1.87 2.13 8.58
C ARG A 14 -2.00 3.64 8.40
N ARG A 15 -0.87 4.35 8.42
CA ARG A 15 -0.91 5.79 8.22
C ARG A 15 -1.44 6.17 6.85
N CYS A 16 -1.05 5.41 5.82
CA CYS A 16 -1.56 5.66 4.47
C CYS A 16 -3.07 5.44 4.40
N LEU A 17 -3.54 4.36 5.02
CA LEU A 17 -4.97 4.06 5.02
C LEU A 17 -5.76 5.09 5.82
N ASP A 18 -5.20 5.56 6.94
CA ASP A 18 -5.84 6.61 7.72
C ASP A 18 -5.95 7.89 6.89
N ARG A 19 -4.91 8.21 6.13
CA ARG A 19 -4.92 9.40 5.30
C ARG A 19 -5.95 9.29 4.19
N ILE A 20 -6.04 8.12 3.56
CA ILE A 20 -7.06 7.88 2.55
C ILE A 20 -8.45 8.07 3.17
N ASN A 21 -8.67 7.48 4.33
CA ASN A 21 -9.96 7.56 4.99
C ASN A 21 -10.32 8.99 5.36
N SER A 22 -9.34 9.79 5.80
CA SER A 22 -9.59 11.17 6.21
C SER A 22 -9.77 12.11 5.03
N LYS A 23 -9.24 11.76 3.85
CA LYS A 23 -9.29 12.64 2.68
C LYS A 23 -10.36 12.24 1.67
N LYS A 24 -10.99 11.09 1.85
CA LYS A 24 -11.98 10.66 0.87
C LYS A 24 -13.13 11.66 0.85
N PRO A 25 -13.58 12.05 -0.33
CA PRO A 25 -14.66 13.01 -0.43
C PRO A 25 -16.01 12.36 -0.16
N GLU A 26 -17.01 13.19 0.11
CA GLU A 26 -18.34 12.69 0.42
C GLU A 26 -19.12 12.31 -0.82
N SER A 27 -18.68 12.80 -1.98
CA SER A 27 -19.39 12.53 -3.23
C SER A 27 -18.40 12.46 -4.37
N LEU A 28 -18.84 11.86 -5.46
CA LEU A 28 -18.07 11.81 -6.68
C LEU A 28 -17.81 13.21 -7.22
N ASP A 29 -18.80 14.08 -7.13
CA ASP A 29 -18.66 15.45 -7.62
C ASP A 29 -17.52 16.17 -6.90
N GLN A 30 -17.42 15.98 -5.58
CA GLN A 30 -16.31 16.59 -4.83
C GLN A 30 -14.97 16.05 -5.30
N LEU A 31 -14.91 14.75 -5.54
CA LEU A 31 -13.65 14.15 -6.01
C LEU A 31 -13.27 14.72 -7.38
N LEU A 32 -14.23 14.81 -8.29
CA LEU A 32 -13.95 15.27 -9.65
C LEU A 32 -13.54 16.73 -9.70
N SER A 33 -13.98 17.52 -8.73
CA SER A 33 -13.68 18.97 -8.73
C SER A 33 -12.46 19.35 -7.92
N ASP A 34 -11.84 18.40 -7.21
CA ASP A 34 -10.73 18.72 -6.32
C ASP A 34 -9.50 17.91 -6.71
N ILE A 35 -8.66 18.51 -7.54
CA ILE A 35 -7.45 17.85 -8.05
C ILE A 35 -6.50 17.50 -6.93
N ASP A 36 -6.37 18.38 -5.93
CA ASP A 36 -5.48 18.10 -4.80
C ASP A 36 -5.91 16.84 -4.07
N THR A 37 -7.20 16.67 -3.85
CA THR A 37 -7.70 15.45 -3.21
C THR A 37 -7.43 14.23 -4.07
N GLN A 38 -7.62 14.33 -5.39
CA GLN A 38 -7.30 13.23 -6.30
C GLN A 38 -5.84 12.81 -6.16
N ASP A 39 -4.93 13.79 -6.15
CA ASP A 39 -3.50 13.51 -6.05
C ASP A 39 -3.14 12.87 -4.73
N ILE A 40 -3.70 13.38 -3.63
CA ILE A 40 -3.42 12.83 -2.31
C ILE A 40 -3.90 11.38 -2.21
N LEU A 41 -5.10 11.11 -2.71
CA LEU A 41 -5.65 9.76 -2.68
C LEU A 41 -4.83 8.82 -3.55
N ALA A 42 -4.50 9.25 -4.76
CA ALA A 42 -3.72 8.42 -5.68
C ALA A 42 -2.37 8.07 -5.08
N LEU A 43 -1.67 9.06 -4.51
CA LEU A 43 -0.36 8.83 -3.93
C LEU A 43 -0.45 7.85 -2.76
N ASN A 44 -1.43 8.01 -1.89
CA ASN A 44 -1.55 7.14 -0.73
C ASN A 44 -2.00 5.73 -1.11
N ILE A 45 -2.82 5.60 -2.14
CA ILE A 45 -3.18 4.29 -2.64
C ILE A 45 -1.96 3.58 -3.21
N GLU A 46 -1.16 4.30 -4.01
CA GLU A 46 0.08 3.73 -4.57
C GLU A 46 1.02 3.27 -3.48
N ARG A 47 1.19 4.10 -2.45
CA ARG A 47 2.06 3.76 -1.32
C ARG A 47 1.54 2.54 -0.58
N SER A 48 0.23 2.44 -0.40
CA SER A 48 -0.37 1.30 0.28
C SER A 48 -0.09 0.01 -0.49
N ILE A 49 -0.23 0.05 -1.81
CA ILE A 49 0.05 -1.12 -2.64
C ILE A 49 1.51 -1.51 -2.53
N GLN A 50 2.42 -0.53 -2.60
CA GLN A 50 3.85 -0.81 -2.52
C GLN A 50 4.21 -1.42 -1.17
N LEU A 51 3.63 -0.91 -0.10
CA LEU A 51 3.88 -1.45 1.23
C LEU A 51 3.35 -2.87 1.37
N CYS A 52 2.20 -3.15 0.80
CA CYS A 52 1.66 -4.51 0.81
C CYS A 52 2.59 -5.48 0.08
N VAL A 53 3.11 -5.07 -1.08
CA VAL A 53 4.06 -5.90 -1.82
C VAL A 53 5.32 -6.14 -1.00
N ASP A 54 5.85 -5.08 -0.39
CA ASP A 54 7.06 -5.21 0.43
C ASP A 54 6.86 -6.16 1.60
N ILE A 55 5.72 -6.04 2.28
CA ILE A 55 5.42 -6.91 3.41
C ILE A 55 5.33 -8.36 2.94
N ALA A 56 4.64 -8.58 1.83
CA ALA A 56 4.50 -9.93 1.28
C ALA A 56 5.87 -10.52 0.94
N ASN A 57 6.74 -9.70 0.34
CA ASN A 57 8.09 -10.16 -0.01
C ASN A 57 8.88 -10.56 1.22
N HIS A 58 8.79 -9.77 2.30
CA HIS A 58 9.49 -10.11 3.53
C HIS A 58 8.98 -11.42 4.13
N ILE A 59 7.67 -11.61 4.10
CA ILE A 59 7.08 -12.83 4.64
C ILE A 59 7.52 -14.03 3.80
N LEU A 60 7.46 -13.91 2.49
CA LEU A 60 7.84 -15.01 1.61
C LEU A 60 9.32 -15.35 1.74
N ALA A 61 10.16 -14.33 1.88
CA ALA A 61 11.59 -14.57 2.07
C ALA A 61 11.83 -15.34 3.35
N SER A 62 11.10 -15.02 4.42
CA SER A 62 11.27 -15.70 5.70
C SER A 62 10.78 -17.14 5.63
N LEU A 63 9.88 -17.45 4.71
CA LEU A 63 9.40 -18.82 4.51
C LEU A 63 10.26 -19.62 3.53
N GLY A 64 11.35 -18.99 3.05
CA GLY A 64 12.27 -19.70 2.15
C GLY A 64 11.90 -19.61 0.68
N HIS A 65 10.91 -18.81 0.33
CA HIS A 65 10.52 -18.62 -1.07
C HIS A 65 11.23 -17.42 -1.66
N GLN A 66 11.47 -17.49 -2.96
CA GLN A 66 12.04 -16.37 -3.68
C GLN A 66 10.93 -15.60 -4.38
N VAL A 67 11.13 -14.30 -4.51
CA VAL A 67 10.14 -13.45 -5.14
C VAL A 67 9.84 -13.88 -6.57
N GLY A 68 10.87 -14.35 -7.28
CA GLY A 68 10.70 -14.77 -8.65
C GLY A 68 9.88 -16.04 -8.85
N ASP A 69 9.55 -16.72 -7.75
CA ASP A 69 8.78 -17.95 -7.82
C ASP A 69 7.28 -17.70 -7.93
N PHE A 70 6.84 -16.47 -7.90
CA PHE A 70 5.43 -16.16 -8.03
C PHE A 70 4.94 -16.49 -9.42
N PRO A 71 3.99 -17.41 -9.56
CA PRO A 71 3.50 -17.74 -10.89
C PRO A 71 2.71 -16.61 -11.53
N VAL A 72 2.14 -15.77 -10.74
CA VAL A 72 1.26 -14.72 -11.25
C VAL A 72 2.01 -13.67 -12.04
N THR A 73 3.29 -13.56 -11.88
CA THR A 73 4.05 -12.52 -12.55
C THR A 73 4.37 -12.83 -13.98
N GLU A 74 4.06 -13.96 -14.43
CA GLU A 74 4.44 -14.30 -15.76
C GLU A 74 3.58 -13.78 -16.79
N LYS A 75 3.83 -13.44 -16.83
CA LYS A 75 3.28 -13.31 -17.73
C LYS A 75 3.40 -13.46 -18.41
#